data_3fd202400c831903f8d06b904148146d
#
_entry.id   3fd202400c831903f8d06b904148146d
#
_cell.length_a   1.000
_cell.length_b   1.000
_cell.length_c   1.000
_cell.angle_alpha   90.00
_cell.angle_beta   90.00
_cell.angle_gamma   90.00
#
_symmetry.space_group_name_H-M   'P 1'
#
loop_
_entity.id
_entity.type
_entity.pdbx_description
1 polymer ?
#
loop_
_entity_poly.entity_id
_entity_poly.type
_entity_poly.pdbx_seq_one_letter_code
_entity_poly.pdbx_strand_id
1 'polypeptide(L)'
;MTEQTPEPELYDSLDGQVALVTGANRGIGRQIAENLHDLGATVFAATRSITHEIPDDWEHLLVDVTQEGEISDATDEIFQTAGRLDIVVNNAGIGEFDSDIVSESVKTIDRTLATNLRGPMLVCKHTVPLLLQTDGGRVVNVSSGMGALGEGQSGGSPAYRVSKTGLNGLTAYLHGEYADQGLLANSANPGWVRTEMGGEDADRSVEEGADTPTWLCRFRPESPAGRFWRDRDTIEW
;
A
#
# COMPACT_ATOMS: atom_id res chain seq x y z
N MET A 1 -7.61 15.24 -26.35
CA MET A 1 -8.81 15.28 -25.49
C MET A 1 -8.44 14.43 -24.29
N THR A 2 -8.15 15.05 -23.15
CA THR A 2 -7.95 14.32 -21.89
C THR A 2 -9.32 13.76 -21.49
N GLU A 3 -9.51 12.44 -21.59
CA GLU A 3 -10.67 11.80 -20.98
C GLU A 3 -10.65 12.16 -19.49
N GLN A 4 -11.70 12.84 -19.04
CA GLN A 4 -11.87 13.09 -17.61
C GLN A 4 -12.03 11.73 -16.92
N THR A 5 -11.18 11.46 -15.94
CA THR A 5 -11.36 10.30 -15.05
C THR A 5 -12.76 10.38 -14.44
N PRO A 6 -13.61 9.36 -14.55
CA PRO A 6 -14.90 9.38 -13.89
C PRO A 6 -14.72 9.56 -12.38
N GLU A 7 -15.62 10.30 -11.75
CA GLU A 7 -15.62 10.42 -10.28
C GLU A 7 -15.87 9.03 -9.67
N PRO A 8 -15.05 8.59 -8.72
CA PRO A 8 -15.26 7.30 -8.07
C PRO A 8 -16.47 7.34 -7.14
N GLU A 9 -17.23 6.26 -7.13
CA GLU A 9 -18.18 6.02 -6.06
C GLU A 9 -17.47 5.48 -4.81
N LEU A 10 -17.86 5.97 -3.64
CA LEU A 10 -17.21 5.63 -2.37
C LEU A 10 -18.18 4.89 -1.44
N TYR A 11 -17.63 3.96 -0.68
CA TYR A 11 -18.32 3.45 0.50
C TYR A 11 -18.32 4.52 1.59
N ASP A 12 -19.48 4.81 2.19
CA ASP A 12 -19.60 5.70 3.35
C ASP A 12 -19.19 4.97 4.65
N SER A 13 -19.40 3.66 4.71
CA SER A 13 -18.97 2.75 5.77
C SER A 13 -18.30 1.52 5.16
N LEU A 14 -17.36 0.94 5.88
CA LEU A 14 -16.69 -0.32 5.55
C LEU A 14 -17.14 -1.46 6.48
N ASP A 15 -18.30 -1.31 7.14
CA ASP A 15 -18.87 -2.35 8.01
C ASP A 15 -18.96 -3.71 7.28
N GLY A 16 -18.42 -4.75 7.93
CA GLY A 16 -18.37 -6.09 7.36
C GLY A 16 -17.30 -6.32 6.30
N GLN A 17 -16.45 -5.35 6.04
CA GLN A 17 -15.27 -5.50 5.18
C GLN A 17 -14.02 -5.75 6.01
N VAL A 18 -13.07 -6.46 5.43
CA VAL A 18 -11.81 -6.87 6.06
C VAL A 18 -10.63 -6.24 5.33
N ALA A 19 -9.75 -5.61 6.08
CA ALA A 19 -8.58 -4.91 5.55
C ALA A 19 -7.27 -5.47 6.14
N LEU A 20 -6.31 -5.76 5.29
CA LEU A 20 -4.92 -6.04 5.64
C LEU A 20 -4.07 -4.81 5.38
N VAL A 21 -3.38 -4.29 6.42
CA VAL A 21 -2.45 -3.17 6.28
C VAL A 21 -1.06 -3.60 6.70
N THR A 22 -0.09 -3.58 5.77
CA THR A 22 1.30 -3.90 6.07
C THR A 22 2.06 -2.70 6.63
N GLY A 23 2.91 -2.92 7.65
CA GLY A 23 3.62 -1.83 8.33
C GLY A 23 2.70 -0.92 9.13
N ALA A 24 1.67 -1.46 9.76
CA ALA A 24 0.61 -0.74 10.45
C ALA A 24 0.94 -0.28 11.88
N ASN A 25 2.18 -0.48 12.35
CA ASN A 25 2.55 -0.12 13.73
C ASN A 25 2.85 1.37 13.93
N ARG A 26 3.12 2.14 12.88
CA ARG A 26 3.49 3.56 12.96
C ARG A 26 3.26 4.32 11.65
N GLY A 27 3.34 5.64 11.73
CA GLY A 27 3.31 6.54 10.57
C GLY A 27 2.07 6.35 9.69
N ILE A 28 2.27 6.44 8.38
CA ILE A 28 1.18 6.39 7.38
C ILE A 28 0.37 5.10 7.50
N GLY A 29 1.03 3.94 7.64
CA GLY A 29 0.33 2.65 7.74
C GLY A 29 -0.56 2.55 8.97
N ARG A 30 -0.12 3.08 10.11
CA ARG A 30 -0.91 3.19 11.33
C ARG A 30 -2.16 4.06 11.10
N GLN A 31 -1.96 5.24 10.53
CA GLN A 31 -3.07 6.16 10.28
C GLN A 31 -4.08 5.61 9.27
N ILE A 32 -3.61 4.90 8.24
CA ILE A 32 -4.53 4.22 7.30
C ILE A 32 -5.35 3.17 8.06
N ALA A 33 -4.72 2.36 8.89
CA ALA A 33 -5.39 1.32 9.68
C ALA A 33 -6.44 1.93 10.64
N GLU A 34 -6.11 3.03 11.34
CA GLU A 34 -7.04 3.80 12.18
C GLU A 34 -8.24 4.30 11.37
N ASN A 35 -7.98 4.96 10.22
CA ASN A 35 -9.04 5.46 9.37
C ASN A 35 -9.98 4.36 8.85
N LEU A 36 -9.43 3.18 8.49
CA LEU A 36 -10.23 2.04 8.04
C LEU A 36 -11.07 1.44 9.17
N HIS A 37 -10.50 1.35 10.38
CA HIS A 37 -11.21 0.91 11.58
C HIS A 37 -12.36 1.86 11.93
N ASP A 38 -12.11 3.18 11.92
CA ASP A 38 -13.13 4.22 12.18
C ASP A 38 -14.27 4.18 11.15
N LEU A 39 -13.99 3.71 9.93
CA LEU A 39 -15.00 3.46 8.90
C LEU A 39 -15.76 2.13 9.08
N GLY A 40 -15.41 1.32 10.08
CA GLY A 40 -16.08 0.06 10.44
C GLY A 40 -15.42 -1.20 9.89
N ALA A 41 -14.25 -1.12 9.24
CA ALA A 41 -13.56 -2.30 8.74
C ALA A 41 -12.95 -3.12 9.90
N THR A 42 -12.95 -4.45 9.76
CA THR A 42 -12.08 -5.31 10.56
C THR A 42 -10.65 -5.18 10.04
N VAL A 43 -9.75 -4.67 10.89
CA VAL A 43 -8.36 -4.39 10.49
C VAL A 43 -7.41 -5.48 10.96
N PHE A 44 -6.70 -6.08 10.02
CA PHE A 44 -5.52 -6.93 10.27
C PHE A 44 -4.25 -6.08 10.09
N ALA A 45 -3.60 -5.78 11.21
CA ALA A 45 -2.40 -4.97 11.29
C ALA A 45 -1.14 -5.84 11.20
N ALA A 46 -0.52 -5.92 10.01
CA ALA A 46 0.70 -6.71 9.82
C ALA A 46 1.95 -5.91 10.16
N THR A 47 2.77 -6.43 11.10
CA THR A 47 4.01 -5.80 11.58
C THR A 47 5.13 -6.83 11.74
N ARG A 48 6.39 -6.40 11.66
CA ARG A 48 7.58 -7.28 11.81
C ARG A 48 7.91 -7.66 13.25
N SER A 49 7.32 -6.99 14.21
CA SER A 49 7.60 -7.22 15.64
C SER A 49 6.33 -7.01 16.45
N ILE A 50 6.24 -7.75 17.55
CA ILE A 50 5.17 -7.51 18.51
C ILE A 50 5.37 -6.12 19.09
N THR A 51 4.33 -5.32 19.06
CA THR A 51 4.32 -3.96 19.61
C THR A 51 3.04 -3.74 20.41
N HIS A 52 3.16 -3.09 21.56
CA HIS A 52 2.01 -2.66 22.37
C HIS A 52 1.29 -1.44 21.78
N GLU A 53 1.76 -0.94 20.65
CA GLU A 53 1.16 0.20 19.95
C GLU A 53 -0.03 -0.18 19.08
N ILE A 54 -0.26 -1.47 18.82
CA ILE A 54 -1.45 -1.94 18.10
C ILE A 54 -2.64 -1.94 19.07
N PRO A 55 -3.77 -1.30 18.72
CA PRO A 55 -4.98 -1.35 19.52
C PRO A 55 -5.50 -2.77 19.73
N ASP A 56 -6.08 -3.05 20.91
CA ASP A 56 -6.59 -4.38 21.28
C ASP A 56 -7.80 -4.85 20.43
N ASP A 57 -8.45 -3.92 19.74
CA ASP A 57 -9.60 -4.15 18.86
C ASP A 57 -9.22 -4.39 17.38
N TRP A 58 -7.90 -4.40 17.09
CA TRP A 58 -7.38 -4.83 15.80
C TRP A 58 -6.78 -6.24 15.88
N GLU A 59 -6.87 -6.97 14.77
CA GLU A 59 -6.17 -8.25 14.65
C GLU A 59 -4.69 -8.01 14.32
N HIS A 60 -3.79 -8.45 15.22
CA HIS A 60 -2.36 -8.24 15.03
C HIS A 60 -1.69 -9.45 14.38
N LEU A 61 -1.11 -9.27 13.20
CA LEU A 61 -0.34 -10.28 12.49
C LEU A 61 1.17 -9.99 12.56
N LEU A 62 1.95 -10.98 12.95
CA LEU A 62 3.41 -10.90 12.91
C LEU A 62 3.90 -11.32 11.53
N VAL A 63 4.29 -10.35 10.69
CA VAL A 63 4.64 -10.57 9.29
C VAL A 63 5.84 -9.72 8.89
N ASP A 64 6.94 -10.36 8.48
CA ASP A 64 7.95 -9.74 7.64
C ASP A 64 7.57 -9.98 6.16
N VAL A 65 7.25 -8.92 5.44
CA VAL A 65 6.83 -9.00 4.02
C VAL A 65 7.91 -9.58 3.10
N THR A 66 9.14 -9.75 3.59
CA THR A 66 10.21 -10.43 2.85
C THR A 66 10.19 -11.95 3.00
N GLN A 67 9.39 -12.48 3.94
CA GLN A 67 9.27 -13.91 4.24
C GLN A 67 7.95 -14.47 3.70
N GLU A 68 8.02 -15.23 2.61
CA GLU A 68 6.82 -15.76 1.93
C GLU A 68 5.96 -16.64 2.85
N GLY A 69 6.61 -17.46 3.70
CA GLY A 69 5.88 -18.35 4.63
C GLY A 69 5.02 -17.57 5.63
N GLU A 70 5.55 -16.47 6.20
CA GLU A 70 4.81 -15.62 7.14
C GLU A 70 3.61 -14.93 6.47
N ILE A 71 3.74 -14.54 5.20
CA ILE A 71 2.63 -13.96 4.42
C ILE A 71 1.56 -15.02 4.15
N SER A 72 1.95 -16.24 3.79
CA SER A 72 1.03 -17.35 3.56
C SER A 72 0.23 -17.67 4.83
N ASP A 73 0.93 -17.83 5.96
CA ASP A 73 0.33 -18.15 7.25
C ASP A 73 -0.65 -17.03 7.69
N ALA A 74 -0.24 -15.77 7.52
CA ALA A 74 -1.10 -14.62 7.82
C ALA A 74 -2.35 -14.56 6.93
N THR A 75 -2.22 -14.90 5.64
CA THR A 75 -3.36 -14.94 4.71
C THR A 75 -4.35 -16.05 5.11
N ASP A 76 -3.84 -17.21 5.52
CA ASP A 76 -4.66 -18.31 6.02
C ASP A 76 -5.36 -17.93 7.34
N GLU A 77 -4.68 -17.22 8.25
CA GLU A 77 -5.26 -16.71 9.50
C GLU A 77 -6.39 -15.70 9.23
N ILE A 78 -6.20 -14.75 8.30
CA ILE A 78 -7.27 -13.82 7.89
C ILE A 78 -8.49 -14.60 7.41
N PHE A 79 -8.30 -15.59 6.55
CA PHE A 79 -9.42 -16.36 6.01
C PHE A 79 -10.10 -17.21 7.09
N GLN A 80 -9.37 -17.82 8.00
CA GLN A 80 -9.92 -18.61 9.12
C GLN A 80 -10.70 -17.75 10.11
N THR A 81 -10.23 -16.52 10.37
CA THR A 81 -10.83 -15.60 11.35
C THR A 81 -12.03 -14.86 10.78
N ALA A 82 -11.91 -14.30 9.58
CA ALA A 82 -12.89 -13.40 8.99
C ALA A 82 -13.65 -13.98 7.78
N GLY A 83 -13.16 -15.06 7.17
CA GLY A 83 -13.78 -15.72 6.01
C GLY A 83 -13.71 -14.92 4.72
N ARG A 84 -13.08 -13.75 4.70
CA ARG A 84 -12.97 -12.84 3.55
C ARG A 84 -11.80 -11.89 3.69
N LEU A 85 -11.42 -11.27 2.57
CA LEU A 85 -10.51 -10.13 2.52
C LEU A 85 -10.97 -9.18 1.41
N ASP A 86 -11.15 -7.90 1.73
CA ASP A 86 -11.67 -6.89 0.81
C ASP A 86 -10.64 -5.87 0.40
N ILE A 87 -9.70 -5.56 1.30
CA ILE A 87 -8.74 -4.47 1.13
C ILE A 87 -7.35 -4.96 1.51
N VAL A 88 -6.38 -4.71 0.65
CA VAL A 88 -4.95 -4.87 0.94
C VAL A 88 -4.24 -3.54 0.75
N VAL A 89 -3.55 -3.08 1.79
CA VAL A 89 -2.70 -1.89 1.74
C VAL A 89 -1.24 -2.32 1.87
N ASN A 90 -0.51 -2.28 0.76
CA ASN A 90 0.93 -2.47 0.73
C ASN A 90 1.62 -1.16 1.13
N ASN A 91 1.79 -0.95 2.44
CA ASN A 91 2.43 0.24 2.99
C ASN A 91 3.85 -0.04 3.54
N ALA A 92 4.14 -1.26 3.99
CA ALA A 92 5.46 -1.62 4.50
C ALA A 92 6.57 -1.21 3.51
N GLY A 93 7.51 -0.39 3.98
CA GLY A 93 8.59 0.11 3.14
C GLY A 93 9.75 0.66 3.95
N ILE A 94 10.91 0.71 3.33
CA ILE A 94 12.13 1.31 3.85
C ILE A 94 12.75 2.23 2.79
N GLY A 95 13.53 3.23 3.23
CA GLY A 95 14.28 4.12 2.35
C GLY A 95 15.59 4.56 3.00
N GLU A 96 16.65 4.66 2.20
CA GLU A 96 17.92 5.33 2.51
C GLU A 96 18.13 6.38 1.43
N PHE A 97 18.50 7.61 1.80
CA PHE A 97 18.36 8.76 0.90
C PHE A 97 19.66 9.48 0.55
N ASP A 98 20.81 9.04 1.08
CA ASP A 98 22.09 9.78 1.00
C ASP A 98 23.08 9.22 -0.01
N SER A 99 22.66 8.30 -0.92
CA SER A 99 23.55 7.64 -1.88
C SER A 99 23.13 7.86 -3.34
N ASP A 100 24.11 7.81 -4.23
CA ASP A 100 23.91 7.61 -5.67
C ASP A 100 24.16 6.14 -6.05
N ILE A 101 23.96 5.78 -7.31
CA ILE A 101 24.09 4.39 -7.76
C ILE A 101 25.49 3.80 -7.59
N VAL A 102 26.52 4.63 -7.56
CA VAL A 102 27.92 4.19 -7.42
C VAL A 102 28.28 3.94 -5.95
N SER A 103 27.74 4.76 -5.04
CA SER A 103 28.02 4.72 -3.61
C SER A 103 27.05 3.85 -2.81
N GLU A 104 25.88 3.52 -3.36
CA GLU A 104 24.90 2.71 -2.66
C GLU A 104 25.37 1.28 -2.43
N SER A 105 25.23 0.77 -1.20
CA SER A 105 25.68 -0.58 -0.87
C SER A 105 24.76 -1.65 -1.49
N VAL A 106 25.34 -2.78 -1.92
CA VAL A 106 24.56 -3.93 -2.40
C VAL A 106 23.54 -4.37 -1.35
N LYS A 107 23.90 -4.34 -0.06
CA LYS A 107 23.00 -4.68 1.05
C LYS A 107 21.78 -3.74 1.10
N THR A 108 21.97 -2.45 0.88
CA THR A 108 20.86 -1.48 0.81
C THR A 108 19.97 -1.76 -0.39
N ILE A 109 20.56 -2.00 -1.57
CA ILE A 109 19.83 -2.36 -2.79
C ILE A 109 18.96 -3.58 -2.53
N ASP A 110 19.56 -4.69 -2.08
CA ASP A 110 18.87 -5.97 -1.86
C ASP A 110 17.72 -5.81 -0.85
N ARG A 111 17.98 -5.14 0.29
CA ARG A 111 16.99 -4.95 1.34
C ARG A 111 15.83 -4.07 0.89
N THR A 112 16.13 -2.99 0.17
CA THR A 112 15.11 -2.07 -0.34
C THR A 112 14.22 -2.74 -1.38
N LEU A 113 14.80 -3.44 -2.35
CA LEU A 113 14.03 -4.18 -3.35
C LEU A 113 13.24 -5.34 -2.73
N ALA A 114 13.82 -6.07 -1.78
CA ALA A 114 13.13 -7.14 -1.08
C ALA A 114 11.89 -6.64 -0.32
N THR A 115 11.99 -5.50 0.37
CA THR A 115 10.89 -4.95 1.17
C THR A 115 9.86 -4.22 0.31
N ASN A 116 10.32 -3.27 -0.53
CA ASN A 116 9.42 -2.32 -1.19
C ASN A 116 8.79 -2.84 -2.48
N LEU A 117 9.38 -3.87 -3.11
CA LEU A 117 8.92 -4.42 -4.38
C LEU A 117 8.56 -5.89 -4.28
N ARG A 118 9.52 -6.75 -3.91
CA ARG A 118 9.25 -8.18 -3.79
C ARG A 118 8.21 -8.47 -2.70
N GLY A 119 8.25 -7.76 -1.58
CA GLY A 119 7.27 -7.88 -0.50
C GLY A 119 5.83 -7.70 -0.97
N PRO A 120 5.46 -6.55 -1.55
CA PRO A 120 4.14 -6.35 -2.15
C PRO A 120 3.74 -7.39 -3.21
N MET A 121 4.70 -7.86 -4.03
CA MET A 121 4.42 -8.95 -4.98
C MET A 121 4.03 -10.25 -4.26
N LEU A 122 4.71 -10.59 -3.16
CA LEU A 122 4.39 -11.78 -2.36
C LEU A 122 3.05 -11.61 -1.62
N VAL A 123 2.79 -10.45 -1.05
CA VAL A 123 1.48 -10.15 -0.43
C VAL A 123 0.37 -10.32 -1.47
N CYS A 124 0.48 -9.72 -2.64
CA CYS A 124 -0.51 -9.87 -3.72
C CYS A 124 -0.64 -11.33 -4.19
N LYS A 125 0.47 -12.08 -4.31
CA LYS A 125 0.43 -13.50 -4.68
C LYS A 125 -0.51 -14.33 -3.79
N HIS A 126 -0.49 -14.07 -2.49
CA HIS A 126 -1.30 -14.83 -1.53
C HIS A 126 -2.70 -14.22 -1.31
N THR A 127 -2.85 -12.91 -1.43
CA THR A 127 -4.11 -12.22 -1.09
C THR A 127 -5.05 -11.99 -2.27
N VAL A 128 -4.54 -11.86 -3.50
CA VAL A 128 -5.39 -11.67 -4.69
C VAL A 128 -6.45 -12.76 -4.85
N PRO A 129 -6.17 -14.07 -4.62
CA PRO A 129 -7.21 -15.09 -4.70
C PRO A 129 -8.37 -14.88 -3.72
N LEU A 130 -8.17 -14.24 -2.57
CA LEU A 130 -9.23 -13.88 -1.63
C LEU A 130 -9.97 -12.62 -2.07
N LEU A 131 -9.24 -11.60 -2.53
CA LEU A 131 -9.82 -10.35 -3.03
C LEU A 131 -10.76 -10.59 -4.21
N LEU A 132 -10.46 -11.54 -5.09
CA LEU A 132 -11.29 -11.92 -6.24
C LEU A 132 -12.58 -12.69 -5.83
N GLN A 133 -12.72 -13.10 -4.58
CA GLN A 133 -13.95 -13.71 -4.07
C GLN A 133 -14.93 -12.65 -3.52
N THR A 134 -14.52 -11.40 -3.46
CA THR A 134 -15.33 -10.28 -3.01
C THR A 134 -15.69 -9.36 -4.18
N ASP A 135 -16.81 -8.66 -4.07
CA ASP A 135 -17.21 -7.68 -5.08
C ASP A 135 -16.40 -6.37 -4.89
N GLY A 136 -15.51 -6.08 -5.82
CA GLY A 136 -14.64 -4.92 -5.78
C GLY A 136 -13.49 -5.01 -4.76
N GLY A 137 -12.77 -6.14 -4.74
CA GLY A 137 -11.53 -6.27 -3.97
C GLY A 137 -10.51 -5.19 -4.32
N ARG A 138 -9.83 -4.60 -3.33
CA ARG A 138 -8.95 -3.44 -3.52
C ARG A 138 -7.52 -3.72 -3.09
N VAL A 139 -6.57 -3.36 -3.96
CA VAL A 139 -5.13 -3.30 -3.64
C VAL A 139 -4.70 -1.84 -3.72
N VAL A 140 -4.23 -1.29 -2.61
CA VAL A 140 -3.65 0.05 -2.54
C VAL A 140 -2.16 -0.06 -2.26
N ASN A 141 -1.34 0.31 -3.23
CA ASN A 141 0.10 0.33 -3.10
C ASN A 141 0.58 1.74 -2.70
N VAL A 142 1.11 1.89 -1.48
CA VAL A 142 1.69 3.16 -1.02
C VAL A 142 3.05 3.35 -1.68
N SER A 143 3.04 4.11 -2.78
CA SER A 143 4.18 4.42 -3.61
C SER A 143 4.85 5.74 -3.17
N SER A 144 5.40 6.49 -4.11
CA SER A 144 6.07 7.77 -3.88
C SER A 144 6.18 8.53 -5.20
N GLY A 145 6.19 9.86 -5.16
CA GLY A 145 6.57 10.69 -6.31
C GLY A 145 7.96 10.34 -6.86
N MET A 146 8.87 9.84 -6.01
CA MET A 146 10.18 9.35 -6.45
C MET A 146 10.09 8.08 -7.33
N GLY A 147 8.92 7.43 -7.43
CA GLY A 147 8.64 6.33 -8.35
C GLY A 147 7.97 6.76 -9.65
N ALA A 148 7.62 8.04 -9.81
CA ALA A 148 7.03 8.59 -11.02
C ALA A 148 8.09 8.79 -12.10
N LEU A 149 7.96 8.11 -13.24
CA LEU A 149 8.87 8.28 -14.37
C LEU A 149 8.66 9.64 -15.06
N GLY A 150 7.42 10.14 -15.12
CA GLY A 150 7.05 11.41 -15.71
C GLY A 150 7.64 12.63 -14.98
N GLU A 151 7.89 12.54 -13.67
CA GLU A 151 8.53 13.61 -12.87
C GLU A 151 10.07 13.58 -12.95
N GLY A 152 10.64 12.59 -13.60
CA GLY A 152 12.09 12.36 -13.72
C GLY A 152 12.68 11.59 -12.55
N GLN A 153 13.86 11.01 -12.80
CA GLN A 153 14.54 10.11 -11.85
C GLN A 153 15.91 10.67 -11.48
N SER A 154 15.97 11.69 -10.61
CA SER A 154 17.21 12.33 -10.17
C SER A 154 17.21 12.60 -8.67
N GLY A 155 18.38 12.93 -8.08
CA GLY A 155 18.48 13.32 -6.67
C GLY A 155 18.75 12.16 -5.70
N GLY A 156 19.47 11.13 -6.13
CA GLY A 156 19.90 10.02 -5.24
C GLY A 156 18.84 8.95 -4.98
N SER A 157 19.14 8.04 -4.03
CA SER A 157 18.24 6.96 -3.58
C SER A 157 17.82 5.97 -4.69
N PRO A 158 18.75 5.44 -5.48
CA PRO A 158 18.42 4.66 -6.67
C PRO A 158 17.58 3.41 -6.37
N ALA A 159 17.90 2.65 -5.32
CA ALA A 159 17.13 1.47 -4.97
C ALA A 159 15.69 1.82 -4.55
N TYR A 160 15.50 2.91 -3.80
CA TYR A 160 14.18 3.37 -3.41
C TYR A 160 13.34 3.79 -4.63
N ARG A 161 13.90 4.63 -5.51
CA ARG A 161 13.23 5.06 -6.74
C ARG A 161 12.82 3.89 -7.61
N VAL A 162 13.77 3.00 -7.91
CA VAL A 162 13.52 1.79 -8.72
C VAL A 162 12.45 0.90 -8.06
N SER A 163 12.51 0.72 -6.72
CA SER A 163 11.51 -0.07 -6.01
C SER A 163 10.10 0.52 -6.12
N LYS A 164 9.95 1.86 -6.03
CA LYS A 164 8.65 2.52 -6.12
C LYS A 164 8.14 2.59 -7.57
N THR A 165 9.02 2.76 -8.55
CA THR A 165 8.67 2.59 -9.97
C THR A 165 8.20 1.15 -10.25
N GLY A 166 8.91 0.15 -9.72
CA GLY A 166 8.49 -1.25 -9.83
C GLY A 166 7.14 -1.53 -9.17
N LEU A 167 6.87 -0.89 -8.02
CA LEU A 167 5.58 -1.00 -7.32
C LEU A 167 4.44 -0.38 -8.15
N ASN A 168 4.68 0.73 -8.84
CA ASN A 168 3.75 1.30 -9.82
C ASN A 168 3.51 0.31 -10.97
N GLY A 169 4.57 -0.34 -11.46
CA GLY A 169 4.47 -1.40 -12.46
C GLY A 169 3.64 -2.60 -11.99
N LEU A 170 3.78 -3.01 -10.72
CA LEU A 170 2.93 -4.04 -10.12
C LEU A 170 1.45 -3.63 -10.13
N THR A 171 1.15 -2.38 -9.80
CA THR A 171 -0.23 -1.85 -9.85
C THR A 171 -0.82 -1.94 -11.26
N ALA A 172 -0.07 -1.49 -12.27
CA ALA A 172 -0.49 -1.56 -13.67
C ALA A 172 -0.70 -3.01 -14.13
N TYR A 173 0.18 -3.95 -13.71
CA TYR A 173 0.03 -5.37 -13.99
C TYR A 173 -1.23 -5.96 -13.35
N LEU A 174 -1.45 -5.71 -12.06
CA LEU A 174 -2.64 -6.23 -11.34
C LEU A 174 -3.93 -5.73 -11.99
N HIS A 175 -3.98 -4.46 -12.38
CA HIS A 175 -5.12 -3.93 -13.12
C HIS A 175 -5.29 -4.61 -14.48
N GLY A 176 -4.23 -4.71 -15.28
CA GLY A 176 -4.29 -5.34 -16.60
C GLY A 176 -4.72 -6.80 -16.59
N GLU A 177 -4.38 -7.54 -15.53
CA GLU A 177 -4.65 -8.98 -15.41
C GLU A 177 -6.00 -9.29 -14.75
N TYR A 178 -6.44 -8.47 -13.78
CA TYR A 178 -7.56 -8.82 -12.90
C TYR A 178 -8.71 -7.81 -12.87
N ALA A 179 -8.65 -6.70 -13.63
CA ALA A 179 -9.74 -5.72 -13.66
C ALA A 179 -11.07 -6.32 -14.14
N ASP A 180 -11.02 -7.18 -15.17
CA ASP A 180 -12.20 -7.88 -15.68
C ASP A 180 -12.81 -8.87 -14.67
N GLN A 181 -12.08 -9.19 -13.59
CA GLN A 181 -12.52 -10.01 -12.47
C GLN A 181 -12.92 -9.15 -11.25
N GLY A 182 -12.99 -7.82 -11.41
CA GLY A 182 -13.44 -6.88 -10.39
C GLY A 182 -12.38 -6.36 -9.43
N LEU A 183 -11.07 -6.68 -9.64
CA LEU A 183 -10.00 -6.16 -8.79
C LEU A 183 -9.71 -4.68 -9.08
N LEU A 184 -9.71 -3.85 -8.04
CA LEU A 184 -9.34 -2.44 -8.11
C LEU A 184 -7.92 -2.24 -7.55
N ALA A 185 -6.91 -2.20 -8.41
CA ALA A 185 -5.52 -1.94 -8.01
C ALA A 185 -5.13 -0.50 -8.32
N ASN A 186 -4.63 0.24 -7.31
CA ASN A 186 -4.18 1.63 -7.45
C ASN A 186 -2.89 1.88 -6.66
N SER A 187 -2.08 2.84 -7.12
CA SER A 187 -0.94 3.38 -6.39
C SER A 187 -1.29 4.74 -5.79
N ALA A 188 -0.80 5.00 -4.57
CA ALA A 188 -0.93 6.29 -3.91
C ALA A 188 0.45 6.92 -3.65
N ASN A 189 0.61 8.21 -3.96
CA ASN A 189 1.73 9.03 -3.51
C ASN A 189 1.29 9.84 -2.30
N PRO A 190 1.79 9.54 -1.08
CA PRO A 190 1.42 10.26 0.15
C PRO A 190 2.05 11.66 0.24
N GLY A 191 2.99 11.98 -0.65
CA GLY A 191 3.84 13.15 -0.53
C GLY A 191 5.00 12.94 0.45
N TRP A 192 5.64 14.04 0.91
CA TRP A 192 6.69 14.01 1.93
C TRP A 192 6.10 14.22 3.31
N VAL A 193 6.06 13.14 4.11
CA VAL A 193 5.26 13.04 5.34
C VAL A 193 6.16 12.93 6.57
N ARG A 194 5.84 13.67 7.64
CA ARG A 194 6.54 13.65 8.95
C ARG A 194 6.38 12.29 9.61
N THR A 195 7.32 11.41 9.31
CA THR A 195 7.48 10.06 9.84
C THR A 195 8.94 9.85 10.19
N GLU A 196 9.28 8.72 10.81
CA GLU A 196 10.69 8.35 11.01
C GLU A 196 11.48 8.30 9.69
N MET A 197 10.85 7.94 8.57
CA MET A 197 11.46 7.93 7.24
C MET A 197 11.56 9.32 6.63
N GLY A 198 10.55 10.16 6.78
CA GLY A 198 10.50 11.48 6.14
C GLY A 198 11.19 12.59 6.92
N GLY A 199 11.43 12.38 8.23
CA GLY A 199 12.02 13.39 9.12
C GLY A 199 11.03 14.47 9.55
N GLU A 200 11.50 15.35 10.43
CA GLU A 200 10.69 16.43 11.02
C GLU A 200 10.44 17.59 10.04
N ASP A 201 11.32 17.76 9.06
CA ASP A 201 11.23 18.83 8.06
C ASP A 201 10.21 18.56 6.96
N ALA A 202 9.57 17.37 6.94
CA ALA A 202 8.57 17.06 5.96
C ALA A 202 7.35 17.98 6.10
N ASP A 203 6.78 18.38 4.96
CA ASP A 203 5.73 19.40 4.88
C ASP A 203 4.34 18.87 5.23
N ARG A 204 4.11 17.54 5.15
CA ARG A 204 2.82 16.92 5.43
C ARG A 204 2.76 16.24 6.78
N SER A 205 1.59 16.29 7.40
CA SER A 205 1.27 15.44 8.55
C SER A 205 1.03 13.98 8.15
N VAL A 206 0.97 13.08 9.12
CA VAL A 206 0.67 11.66 8.89
C VAL A 206 -0.76 11.50 8.37
N GLU A 207 -1.70 12.29 8.89
CA GLU A 207 -3.10 12.32 8.48
C GLU A 207 -3.24 12.75 7.02
N GLU A 208 -2.54 13.80 6.60
CA GLU A 208 -2.51 14.25 5.21
C GLU A 208 -1.90 13.21 4.28
N GLY A 209 -0.85 12.51 4.73
CA GLY A 209 -0.23 11.42 3.96
C GLY A 209 -1.10 10.19 3.82
N ALA A 210 -1.96 9.90 4.80
CA ALA A 210 -2.88 8.77 4.80
C ALA A 210 -4.19 9.04 4.02
N ASP A 211 -4.52 10.29 3.71
CA ASP A 211 -5.80 10.67 3.10
C ASP A 211 -6.06 9.95 1.77
N THR A 212 -5.18 10.11 0.80
CA THR A 212 -5.35 9.48 -0.53
C THR A 212 -5.35 7.95 -0.47
N PRO A 213 -4.42 7.26 0.24
CA PRO A 213 -4.51 5.81 0.42
C PRO A 213 -5.83 5.35 1.05
N THR A 214 -6.31 6.02 2.10
CA THR A 214 -7.58 5.69 2.75
C THR A 214 -8.77 5.90 1.80
N TRP A 215 -8.77 6.99 1.04
CA TRP A 215 -9.80 7.28 0.06
C TRP A 215 -9.89 6.19 -1.03
N LEU A 216 -8.75 5.68 -1.53
CA LEU A 216 -8.69 4.56 -2.47
C LEU A 216 -9.25 3.25 -1.89
N CYS A 217 -9.08 3.02 -0.58
CA CYS A 217 -9.66 1.87 0.11
C CYS A 217 -11.20 1.90 0.15
N ARG A 218 -11.83 3.05 -0.07
CA ARG A 218 -13.27 3.26 -0.08
C ARG A 218 -13.91 3.11 -1.47
N PHE A 219 -13.13 2.83 -2.50
CA PHE A 219 -13.66 2.69 -3.86
C PHE A 219 -14.65 1.53 -3.95
N ARG A 220 -15.80 1.82 -4.59
CA ARG A 220 -16.81 0.82 -4.91
C ARG A 220 -16.43 0.10 -6.21
N PRO A 221 -17.05 -1.05 -6.51
CA PRO A 221 -16.90 -1.71 -7.80
C PRO A 221 -17.07 -0.71 -8.98
N GLU A 222 -16.31 -0.91 -10.05
CA GLU A 222 -16.28 -0.06 -11.25
C GLU A 222 -15.68 1.35 -11.06
N SER A 223 -15.19 1.69 -9.87
CA SER A 223 -14.40 2.90 -9.68
C SER A 223 -13.10 2.85 -10.50
N PRO A 224 -12.50 4.01 -10.83
CA PRO A 224 -11.27 4.06 -11.62
C PRO A 224 -10.13 3.28 -10.95
N ALA A 225 -9.48 2.39 -11.69
CA ALA A 225 -8.36 1.59 -11.23
C ALA A 225 -7.19 1.61 -12.24
N GLY A 226 -6.04 1.01 -11.87
CA GLY A 226 -4.85 1.01 -12.69
C GLY A 226 -4.22 2.39 -12.80
N ARG A 227 -4.29 3.20 -11.76
CA ARG A 227 -3.85 4.59 -11.77
C ARG A 227 -2.91 4.91 -10.63
N PHE A 228 -2.17 6.02 -10.80
CA PHE A 228 -1.34 6.60 -9.76
C PHE A 228 -1.97 7.91 -9.27
N TRP A 229 -2.16 8.03 -7.94
CA TRP A 229 -2.94 9.08 -7.32
C TRP A 229 -2.11 9.90 -6.33
N ARG A 230 -2.35 11.22 -6.32
CA ARG A 230 -1.84 12.17 -5.32
C ARG A 230 -2.91 13.19 -5.04
N ASP A 231 -3.20 13.45 -3.78
CA ASP A 231 -4.23 14.42 -3.36
C ASP A 231 -5.59 14.15 -4.02
N ARG A 232 -5.92 12.86 -4.20
CA ARG A 232 -7.12 12.32 -4.88
C ARG A 232 -7.21 12.63 -6.37
N ASP A 233 -6.17 13.22 -6.95
CA ASP A 233 -6.04 13.43 -8.40
C ASP A 233 -5.10 12.39 -9.02
N THR A 234 -5.32 12.06 -10.30
CA THR A 234 -4.41 11.19 -11.04
C THR A 234 -3.17 11.93 -11.47
N ILE A 235 -2.02 11.28 -11.30
CA ILE A 235 -0.74 11.76 -11.79
C ILE A 235 -0.13 10.76 -12.77
N GLU A 236 0.86 11.19 -13.54
CA GLU A 236 1.61 10.30 -14.44
C GLU A 236 2.46 9.30 -13.65
N TRP A 237 2.65 8.13 -14.29
CA TRP A 237 3.50 7.07 -13.75
C TRP A 237 4.98 7.46 -13.66
#